data_0de9240e3586e1778b39b82e030ec27d
#
_entry.id   0de9240e3586e1778b39b82e030ec27d
#
_cell.length_a   1.000
_cell.length_b   1.000
_cell.length_c   1.000
_cell.angle_alpha   90.00
_cell.angle_beta   90.00
_cell.angle_gamma   90.00
#
_symmetry.space_group_name_H-M   'P 1'
#
loop_
_entity.id
_entity.type
_entity.pdbx_description
1 polymer ?
#
loop_
_entity_poly.entity_id
_entity_poly.type
_entity_poly.pdbx_seq_one_letter_code
_entity_poly.pdbx_strand_id
1 'polypeptide(L)'
;ALETAADFLRDLVLRTPPNVGGGLLGMVRHADLGRRVVGLDVDTQRLIVDLFTKSAADFLAQWFEHDLVRAAFAFDGIVGAYASPFMPGTAYVLLHHCVGEVNGKSGVWGHAIGGMGAISTAIAAAARDAGAEIRTGAAVAEVIAPYGRATGVRLGTGETITARAVAVNVPPKLLFRDLINPADVAGDVPARFTGMRSGSVTFRMNVALSELPDFTGRPGTHAQDHHGAGIIIGPGLDYLERAYLDARSTGWSAEPVIEMLIPSTLDDSLAPAGQHVASLFVQHVAPHLPADRSWANAHEKQRFADHVIDTVTRYAPNFKASVVGRQVLSPLDLEQRFGLVDGDIFHGQLGLDQMFSTRPVLGSANYRLPLQALYLCGSGAHPGGGVTGAPGHNAAREILRDLKWSR
;
A
#
# COMPACT_ATOMS: atom_id res chain seq x y z
N ALA A 1 -19.59 -1.47 14.44
CA ALA A 1 -19.43 -2.56 13.48
C ALA A 1 -18.01 -2.63 12.93
N LEU A 2 -17.53 -1.63 12.15
CA LEU A 2 -16.17 -1.64 11.60
C LEU A 2 -15.10 -1.72 12.69
N GLU A 3 -15.26 -1.03 13.81
CA GLU A 3 -14.31 -1.05 14.92
C GLU A 3 -14.18 -2.45 15.54
N THR A 4 -15.30 -3.15 15.75
CA THR A 4 -15.30 -4.54 16.26
C THR A 4 -14.53 -5.48 15.31
N ALA A 5 -14.73 -5.34 13.99
CA ALA A 5 -14.02 -6.12 13.00
C ALA A 5 -12.53 -5.72 12.93
N ALA A 6 -12.22 -4.42 13.07
CA ALA A 6 -10.85 -3.92 13.09
C ALA A 6 -10.08 -4.44 14.32
N ASP A 7 -10.70 -4.52 15.49
CA ASP A 7 -10.10 -5.09 16.71
C ASP A 7 -9.71 -6.55 16.49
N PHE A 8 -10.59 -7.33 15.86
CA PHE A 8 -10.27 -8.71 15.49
C PHE A 8 -9.07 -8.79 14.53
N LEU A 9 -8.99 -7.89 13.54
CA LEU A 9 -7.86 -7.86 12.62
C LEU A 9 -6.57 -7.39 13.28
N ARG A 10 -6.59 -6.40 14.19
CA ARG A 10 -5.41 -5.93 14.93
C ARG A 10 -4.70 -7.08 15.64
N ASP A 11 -5.46 -8.00 16.22
CA ASP A 11 -4.93 -9.22 16.82
C ASP A 11 -4.18 -10.12 15.82
N LEU A 12 -4.57 -10.07 14.54
CA LEU A 12 -3.96 -10.89 13.49
C LEU A 12 -2.74 -10.22 12.84
N VAL A 13 -2.66 -8.89 12.87
CA VAL A 13 -1.59 -8.11 12.20
C VAL A 13 -0.18 -8.58 12.62
N LEU A 14 0.02 -8.86 13.91
CA LEU A 14 1.31 -9.32 14.45
C LEU A 14 1.41 -10.84 14.56
N ARG A 15 0.55 -11.59 13.90
CA ARG A 15 0.60 -13.06 13.89
C ARG A 15 1.08 -13.58 12.54
N THR A 16 1.82 -14.68 12.57
CA THR A 16 2.15 -15.41 11.36
C THR A 16 0.92 -16.14 10.85
N PRO A 17 0.46 -15.92 9.61
CA PRO A 17 -0.70 -16.62 9.07
C PRO A 17 -0.50 -18.13 8.98
N PRO A 18 -1.59 -18.92 9.00
CA PRO A 18 -1.54 -20.32 8.64
C PRO A 18 -0.96 -20.48 7.24
N ASN A 19 0.00 -21.40 7.08
CA ASN A 19 0.59 -21.69 5.79
C ASN A 19 0.09 -23.04 5.27
N VAL A 20 -0.35 -23.08 4.04
CA VAL A 20 -0.77 -24.35 3.40
C VAL A 20 0.46 -25.21 3.18
N GLY A 21 0.32 -26.51 3.44
CA GLY A 21 1.45 -27.44 3.40
C GLY A 21 2.18 -27.64 4.75
N GLY A 22 1.76 -26.93 5.81
CA GLY A 22 2.34 -27.07 7.16
C GLY A 22 2.00 -28.37 7.89
N GLY A 23 1.24 -29.28 7.27
CA GLY A 23 0.82 -30.56 7.84
C GLY A 23 -0.02 -30.43 9.12
N LEU A 24 -0.23 -31.54 9.83
CA LEU A 24 -1.01 -31.58 11.08
C LEU A 24 -0.45 -30.64 12.16
N LEU A 25 0.87 -30.51 12.27
CA LEU A 25 1.51 -29.58 13.20
C LEU A 25 1.18 -28.12 12.90
N GLY A 26 1.09 -27.75 11.62
CA GLY A 26 0.63 -26.44 11.19
C GLY A 26 -0.82 -26.19 11.59
N MET A 27 -1.72 -27.16 11.40
CA MET A 27 -3.13 -27.05 11.80
C MET A 27 -3.29 -26.89 13.32
N VAL A 28 -2.57 -27.68 14.13
CA VAL A 28 -2.61 -27.57 15.60
C VAL A 28 -2.10 -26.21 16.07
N ARG A 29 -1.02 -25.71 15.47
CA ARG A 29 -0.45 -24.40 15.81
C ARG A 29 -1.44 -23.25 15.56
N HIS A 30 -2.35 -23.38 14.61
CA HIS A 30 -3.34 -22.36 14.25
C HIS A 30 -4.77 -22.68 14.71
N ALA A 31 -4.96 -23.75 15.48
CA ALA A 31 -6.26 -24.11 16.07
C ALA A 31 -6.84 -23.00 16.96
N ASP A 32 -5.97 -22.18 17.57
CA ASP A 32 -6.36 -21.00 18.35
C ASP A 32 -7.14 -19.98 17.49
N LEU A 33 -6.73 -19.75 16.25
CA LEU A 33 -7.44 -18.86 15.34
C LEU A 33 -8.86 -19.38 15.03
N GLY A 34 -8.98 -20.67 14.75
CA GLY A 34 -10.29 -21.29 14.53
C GLY A 34 -11.20 -21.17 15.75
N ARG A 35 -10.68 -21.42 16.95
CA ARG A 35 -11.44 -21.24 18.21
C ARG A 35 -11.88 -19.79 18.43
N ARG A 36 -11.05 -18.83 18.10
CA ARG A 36 -11.39 -17.41 18.21
C ARG A 36 -12.53 -17.02 17.27
N VAL A 37 -12.46 -17.45 15.98
CA VAL A 37 -13.55 -17.20 15.03
C VAL A 37 -14.86 -17.83 15.48
N VAL A 38 -14.83 -19.09 15.94
CA VAL A 38 -16.01 -19.79 16.45
C VAL A 38 -16.52 -19.18 17.75
N GLY A 39 -15.65 -18.59 18.56
CA GLY A 39 -16.00 -17.91 19.82
C GLY A 39 -16.61 -16.51 19.65
N LEU A 40 -16.61 -15.94 18.44
CA LEU A 40 -17.31 -14.70 18.16
C LEU A 40 -18.84 -14.93 18.13
N ASP A 41 -19.60 -13.90 18.48
CA ASP A 41 -21.04 -13.93 18.28
C ASP A 41 -21.40 -14.00 16.79
N VAL A 42 -22.61 -14.47 16.49
CA VAL A 42 -23.06 -14.73 15.10
C VAL A 42 -23.06 -13.44 14.26
N ASP A 43 -23.38 -12.30 14.86
CA ASP A 43 -23.46 -11.04 14.13
C ASP A 43 -22.07 -10.52 13.77
N THR A 44 -21.08 -10.70 14.66
CA THR A 44 -19.68 -10.42 14.37
C THR A 44 -19.12 -11.38 13.31
N GLN A 45 -19.48 -12.68 13.34
CA GLN A 45 -19.08 -13.63 12.30
C GLN A 45 -19.64 -13.23 10.92
N ARG A 46 -20.93 -12.84 10.85
CA ARG A 46 -21.57 -12.34 9.62
C ARG A 46 -20.88 -11.07 9.11
N LEU A 47 -20.61 -10.12 10.01
CA LEU A 47 -19.91 -8.89 9.67
C LEU A 47 -18.53 -9.17 9.05
N ILE A 48 -17.75 -10.08 9.61
CA ILE A 48 -16.46 -10.49 9.08
C ILE A 48 -16.63 -11.10 7.68
N VAL A 49 -17.58 -12.01 7.50
CA VAL A 49 -17.85 -12.61 6.17
C VAL A 49 -18.26 -11.54 5.17
N ASP A 50 -19.14 -10.62 5.55
CA ASP A 50 -19.58 -9.52 4.69
C ASP A 50 -18.40 -8.64 4.26
N LEU A 51 -17.54 -8.24 5.20
CA LEU A 51 -16.36 -7.42 4.92
C LEU A 51 -15.35 -8.12 4.00
N PHE A 52 -15.21 -9.43 4.11
CA PHE A 52 -14.29 -10.17 3.24
C PHE A 52 -14.87 -10.48 1.85
N THR A 53 -16.20 -10.53 1.70
CA THR A 53 -16.82 -11.04 0.47
C THR A 53 -17.57 -9.98 -0.33
N LYS A 54 -18.14 -8.96 0.32
CA LYS A 54 -18.92 -7.91 -0.34
C LYS A 54 -18.07 -6.85 -1.01
N SER A 55 -18.70 -6.10 -1.89
CA SER A 55 -18.18 -4.83 -2.35
C SER A 55 -18.32 -3.74 -1.27
N ALA A 56 -17.50 -2.70 -1.32
CA ALA A 56 -17.66 -1.55 -0.45
C ALA A 56 -19.04 -0.90 -0.64
N ALA A 57 -19.50 -0.78 -1.88
CA ALA A 57 -20.82 -0.22 -2.20
C ALA A 57 -21.95 -1.01 -1.56
N ASP A 58 -21.98 -2.36 -1.72
CA ASP A 58 -23.03 -3.20 -1.13
C ASP A 58 -22.96 -3.23 0.40
N PHE A 59 -21.76 -3.21 0.96
CA PHE A 59 -21.59 -3.16 2.41
C PHE A 59 -22.12 -1.84 2.98
N LEU A 60 -21.73 -0.70 2.39
CA LEU A 60 -22.13 0.63 2.85
C LEU A 60 -23.61 0.92 2.63
N ALA A 61 -24.25 0.32 1.61
CA ALA A 61 -25.69 0.46 1.37
C ALA A 61 -26.55 -0.08 2.53
N GLN A 62 -26.02 -0.96 3.38
CA GLN A 62 -26.72 -1.45 4.56
C GLN A 62 -26.76 -0.43 5.72
N TRP A 63 -25.87 0.58 5.69
CA TRP A 63 -25.66 1.51 6.80
C TRP A 63 -26.04 2.95 6.45
N PHE A 64 -25.94 3.33 5.19
CA PHE A 64 -26.12 4.71 4.74
C PHE A 64 -27.04 4.79 3.53
N GLU A 65 -27.92 5.80 3.52
CA GLU A 65 -28.80 6.10 2.39
C GLU A 65 -28.19 7.15 1.44
N HIS A 66 -27.46 8.12 2.00
CA HIS A 66 -26.95 9.26 1.25
C HIS A 66 -25.68 8.91 0.46
N ASP A 67 -25.67 9.16 -0.86
CA ASP A 67 -24.61 8.75 -1.76
C ASP A 67 -23.25 9.39 -1.45
N LEU A 68 -23.21 10.67 -1.06
CA LEU A 68 -21.96 11.32 -0.63
C LEU A 68 -21.31 10.65 0.57
N VAL A 69 -22.12 10.18 1.54
CA VAL A 69 -21.61 9.46 2.70
C VAL A 69 -21.05 8.11 2.29
N ARG A 70 -21.78 7.40 1.42
CA ARG A 70 -21.30 6.13 0.85
C ARG A 70 -19.98 6.32 0.08
N ALA A 71 -19.91 7.36 -0.78
CA ALA A 71 -18.72 7.65 -1.57
C ALA A 71 -17.52 7.99 -0.70
N ALA A 72 -17.70 8.78 0.37
CA ALA A 72 -16.63 9.14 1.30
C ALA A 72 -16.00 7.89 1.95
N PHE A 73 -16.81 6.93 2.40
CA PHE A 73 -16.30 5.67 2.96
C PHE A 73 -15.84 4.68 1.87
N ALA A 74 -16.52 4.64 0.71
CA ALA A 74 -16.12 3.77 -0.38
C ALA A 74 -14.76 4.15 -0.98
N PHE A 75 -14.35 5.41 -0.83
CA PHE A 75 -13.00 5.84 -1.18
C PHE A 75 -11.95 4.98 -0.45
N ASP A 76 -12.08 4.78 0.86
CA ASP A 76 -11.18 3.90 1.62
C ASP A 76 -11.23 2.44 1.13
N GLY A 77 -12.34 2.01 0.53
CA GLY A 77 -12.47 0.69 -0.10
C GLY A 77 -11.71 0.52 -1.40
N ILE A 78 -11.25 1.62 -2.00
CA ILE A 78 -10.50 1.61 -3.26
C ILE A 78 -9.12 2.28 -3.15
N VAL A 79 -8.76 2.84 -2.00
CA VAL A 79 -7.45 3.48 -1.81
C VAL A 79 -6.32 2.51 -2.14
N GLY A 80 -5.52 2.89 -3.12
CA GLY A 80 -4.41 2.07 -3.60
C GLY A 80 -4.84 0.73 -4.22
N ALA A 81 -6.12 0.47 -4.42
CA ALA A 81 -6.63 -0.71 -5.11
C ALA A 81 -7.11 -0.32 -6.52
N TYR A 82 -6.64 -1.03 -7.54
CA TYR A 82 -7.12 -0.83 -8.91
C TYR A 82 -8.44 -1.62 -9.09
N ALA A 83 -9.47 -1.16 -8.40
CA ALA A 83 -10.78 -1.81 -8.31
C ALA A 83 -11.92 -0.79 -8.27
N SER A 84 -13.08 -1.19 -8.78
CA SER A 84 -14.33 -0.47 -8.61
C SER A 84 -14.86 -0.64 -7.19
N PRO A 85 -15.54 0.36 -6.59
CA PRO A 85 -16.20 0.21 -5.30
C PRO A 85 -17.32 -0.86 -5.30
N PHE A 86 -17.78 -1.32 -6.47
CA PHE A 86 -18.76 -2.39 -6.65
C PHE A 86 -18.12 -3.78 -6.80
N MET A 87 -16.78 -3.88 -6.80
CA MET A 87 -16.10 -5.18 -6.90
C MET A 87 -16.06 -5.90 -5.54
N PRO A 88 -16.36 -7.22 -5.50
CA PRO A 88 -16.22 -8.03 -4.29
C PRO A 88 -14.82 -7.91 -3.68
N GLY A 89 -14.76 -7.87 -2.35
CA GLY A 89 -13.51 -7.74 -1.59
C GLY A 89 -13.07 -6.30 -1.32
N THR A 90 -13.69 -5.29 -1.93
CA THR A 90 -13.37 -3.87 -1.64
C THR A 90 -13.85 -3.44 -0.24
N ALA A 91 -14.85 -4.11 0.35
CA ALA A 91 -15.21 -3.90 1.75
C ALA A 91 -14.09 -4.32 2.71
N TYR A 92 -13.23 -5.28 2.34
CA TYR A 92 -12.03 -5.59 3.12
C TYR A 92 -10.99 -4.48 3.04
N VAL A 93 -10.80 -3.85 1.88
CA VAL A 93 -9.88 -2.71 1.73
C VAL A 93 -10.31 -1.56 2.63
N LEU A 94 -11.62 -1.26 2.70
CA LEU A 94 -12.19 -0.31 3.65
C LEU A 94 -11.85 -0.68 5.11
N LEU A 95 -12.07 -1.94 5.50
CA LEU A 95 -11.72 -2.42 6.85
C LEU A 95 -10.21 -2.28 7.12
N HIS A 96 -9.37 -2.58 6.15
CA HIS A 96 -7.91 -2.44 6.28
C HIS A 96 -7.49 -1.02 6.66
N HIS A 97 -8.16 -0.02 6.14
CA HIS A 97 -7.91 1.39 6.49
C HIS A 97 -8.40 1.78 7.90
N CYS A 98 -9.28 0.99 8.50
CA CYS A 98 -9.75 1.20 9.88
C CYS A 98 -8.86 0.52 10.95
N VAL A 99 -7.88 -0.29 10.57
CA VAL A 99 -7.04 -1.07 11.51
C VAL A 99 -5.99 -0.20 12.19
N GLY A 100 -5.63 0.95 11.62
CA GLY A 100 -4.58 1.83 12.11
C GLY A 100 -4.80 2.30 13.56
N GLU A 101 -3.69 2.52 14.26
CA GLU A 101 -3.65 3.12 15.60
C GLU A 101 -2.51 4.13 15.68
N VAL A 102 -2.79 5.30 16.24
CA VAL A 102 -1.79 6.36 16.47
C VAL A 102 -1.92 6.88 17.90
N ASN A 103 -0.84 6.83 18.66
CA ASN A 103 -0.78 7.31 20.04
C ASN A 103 -1.89 6.74 20.96
N GLY A 104 -2.19 5.43 20.81
CA GLY A 104 -3.21 4.74 21.58
C GLY A 104 -4.66 5.05 21.17
N LYS A 105 -4.84 5.74 20.05
CA LYS A 105 -6.17 5.98 19.45
C LYS A 105 -6.35 5.12 18.22
N SER A 106 -7.32 4.22 18.26
CA SER A 106 -7.65 3.32 17.15
C SER A 106 -8.48 4.02 16.08
N GLY A 107 -8.30 3.61 14.82
CA GLY A 107 -9.07 4.11 13.68
C GLY A 107 -8.76 5.57 13.29
N VAL A 108 -7.65 6.13 13.76
CA VAL A 108 -7.22 7.48 13.41
C VAL A 108 -5.97 7.47 12.56
N TRP A 109 -5.81 8.50 11.75
CA TRP A 109 -4.63 8.76 10.97
C TRP A 109 -3.78 9.82 11.67
N GLY A 110 -2.46 9.64 11.66
CA GLY A 110 -1.51 10.57 12.23
C GLY A 110 -0.61 11.17 11.17
N HIS A 111 -0.14 12.39 11.44
CA HIS A 111 0.91 13.04 10.66
C HIS A 111 2.23 13.01 11.44
N ALA A 112 3.30 12.54 10.81
CA ALA A 112 4.62 12.58 11.43
C ALA A 112 5.26 13.96 11.21
N ILE A 113 5.65 14.62 12.27
CA ILE A 113 6.41 15.88 12.19
C ILE A 113 7.73 15.64 11.44
N GLY A 114 8.03 16.46 10.46
CA GLY A 114 9.12 16.28 9.50
C GLY A 114 8.74 15.38 8.32
N GLY A 115 7.45 15.01 8.20
CA GLY A 115 6.88 14.20 7.11
C GLY A 115 7.11 12.70 7.29
N MET A 116 6.67 11.91 6.31
CA MET A 116 6.73 10.43 6.37
C MET A 116 8.16 9.89 6.48
N GLY A 117 9.16 10.61 5.96
CA GLY A 117 10.56 10.24 6.07
C GLY A 117 11.07 10.18 7.51
N ALA A 118 10.47 10.97 8.43
CA ALA A 118 10.82 10.95 9.85
C ALA A 118 10.59 9.58 10.50
N ILE A 119 9.54 8.86 10.10
CA ILE A 119 9.25 7.50 10.57
C ILE A 119 10.38 6.55 10.18
N SER A 120 10.78 6.55 8.89
CA SER A 120 11.86 5.70 8.40
C SER A 120 13.20 6.06 9.06
N THR A 121 13.45 7.34 9.29
CA THR A 121 14.66 7.83 9.98
C THR A 121 14.71 7.37 11.42
N ALA A 122 13.59 7.42 12.15
CA ALA A 122 13.49 6.95 13.53
C ALA A 122 13.74 5.43 13.64
N ILE A 123 13.14 4.64 12.73
CA ILE A 123 13.37 3.19 12.68
C ILE A 123 14.83 2.88 12.34
N ALA A 124 15.43 3.62 11.39
CA ALA A 124 16.85 3.46 11.04
C ALA A 124 17.79 3.83 12.19
N ALA A 125 17.49 4.87 12.97
CA ALA A 125 18.24 5.22 14.16
C ALA A 125 18.20 4.08 15.19
N ALA A 126 17.00 3.60 15.53
CA ALA A 126 16.83 2.49 16.47
C ALA A 126 17.57 1.20 15.99
N ALA A 127 17.58 0.94 14.68
CA ALA A 127 18.32 -0.19 14.13
C ALA A 127 19.82 -0.02 14.29
N ARG A 128 20.38 1.18 14.06
CA ARG A 128 21.81 1.48 14.29
C ARG A 128 22.19 1.35 15.76
N ASP A 129 21.35 1.85 16.66
CA ASP A 129 21.55 1.73 18.11
C ASP A 129 21.59 0.25 18.56
N ALA A 130 20.83 -0.61 17.86
CA ALA A 130 20.87 -2.06 18.03
C ALA A 130 22.05 -2.76 17.30
N GLY A 131 22.96 -2.01 16.68
CA GLY A 131 24.15 -2.53 16.01
C GLY A 131 23.98 -2.88 14.54
N ALA A 132 22.89 -2.48 13.90
CA ALA A 132 22.72 -2.71 12.46
C ALA A 132 23.55 -1.72 11.63
N GLU A 133 24.28 -2.24 10.64
CA GLU A 133 24.91 -1.42 9.61
C GLU A 133 23.88 -1.08 8.51
N ILE A 134 23.74 0.20 8.17
CA ILE A 134 22.87 0.66 7.09
C ILE A 134 23.73 1.28 5.99
N ARG A 135 23.72 0.65 4.81
CA ARG A 135 24.45 1.11 3.62
C ARG A 135 23.45 1.62 2.58
N THR A 136 23.55 2.88 2.21
CA THR A 136 22.83 3.51 1.11
C THR A 136 23.65 3.50 -0.17
N GLY A 137 23.02 3.67 -1.33
CA GLY A 137 23.72 3.58 -2.63
C GLY A 137 24.22 2.17 -2.97
N ALA A 138 23.78 1.14 -2.24
CA ALA A 138 24.20 -0.25 -2.35
C ALA A 138 23.10 -1.11 -2.99
N ALA A 139 22.74 -0.81 -4.24
CA ALA A 139 21.70 -1.55 -4.96
C ALA A 139 22.08 -3.03 -5.09
N VAL A 140 21.18 -3.92 -4.65
CA VAL A 140 21.34 -5.37 -4.80
C VAL A 140 20.94 -5.75 -6.22
N ALA A 141 21.84 -6.45 -6.92
CA ALA A 141 21.64 -6.97 -8.27
C ALA A 141 21.17 -8.43 -8.27
N GLU A 142 21.54 -9.19 -7.22
CA GLU A 142 21.24 -10.64 -7.16
C GLU A 142 21.18 -11.12 -5.72
N VAL A 143 20.26 -12.04 -5.44
CA VAL A 143 20.29 -12.91 -4.24
C VAL A 143 21.04 -14.19 -4.59
N ILE A 144 22.17 -14.41 -3.97
CA ILE A 144 23.02 -15.59 -4.23
C ILE A 144 22.41 -16.79 -3.50
N ALA A 145 21.92 -17.77 -4.26
CA ALA A 145 21.20 -18.90 -3.68
C ALA A 145 21.59 -20.28 -4.28
N PRO A 146 22.90 -20.64 -4.26
CA PRO A 146 23.32 -21.93 -4.79
C PRO A 146 22.62 -23.08 -4.08
N TYR A 147 22.23 -24.08 -4.86
CA TYR A 147 21.57 -25.29 -4.35
C TYR A 147 20.28 -25.00 -3.56
N GLY A 148 19.55 -23.93 -3.92
CA GLY A 148 18.28 -23.59 -3.31
C GLY A 148 18.36 -22.97 -1.92
N ARG A 149 19.53 -22.42 -1.52
CA ARG A 149 19.74 -21.75 -0.24
C ARG A 149 20.38 -20.39 -0.43
N ALA A 150 19.72 -19.34 0.10
CA ALA A 150 20.30 -18.00 0.13
C ALA A 150 21.53 -17.96 1.06
N THR A 151 22.65 -17.48 0.52
CA THR A 151 23.95 -17.37 1.20
C THR A 151 24.45 -15.94 1.28
N GLY A 152 23.79 -15.01 0.62
CA GLY A 152 24.14 -13.59 0.58
C GLY A 152 23.51 -12.87 -0.60
N VAL A 153 24.06 -11.70 -0.89
CA VAL A 153 23.64 -10.85 -2.00
C VAL A 153 24.85 -10.35 -2.78
N ARG A 154 24.66 -10.08 -4.08
CA ARG A 154 25.62 -9.37 -4.93
C ARG A 154 25.08 -7.97 -5.21
N LEU A 155 25.92 -6.97 -4.98
CA LEU A 155 25.62 -5.59 -5.31
C LEU A 155 25.83 -5.30 -6.80
N GLY A 156 25.24 -4.24 -7.31
CA GLY A 156 25.47 -3.75 -8.68
C GLY A 156 26.93 -3.36 -8.96
N THR A 157 27.72 -3.13 -7.92
CA THR A 157 29.18 -2.91 -8.01
C THR A 157 29.98 -4.20 -8.22
N GLY A 158 29.36 -5.38 -8.08
CA GLY A 158 30.02 -6.69 -8.09
C GLY A 158 30.43 -7.18 -6.69
N GLU A 159 30.38 -6.33 -5.67
CA GLU A 159 30.67 -6.74 -4.28
C GLU A 159 29.69 -7.81 -3.81
N THR A 160 30.21 -8.82 -3.11
CA THR A 160 29.39 -9.87 -2.51
C THR A 160 29.35 -9.71 -0.99
N ILE A 161 28.14 -9.73 -0.41
CA ILE A 161 27.92 -9.72 1.04
C ILE A 161 27.34 -11.07 1.42
N THR A 162 28.09 -11.84 2.22
CA THR A 162 27.64 -13.15 2.73
C THR A 162 26.78 -13.00 3.98
N ALA A 163 25.75 -13.86 4.12
CA ALA A 163 24.84 -13.82 5.25
C ALA A 163 24.31 -15.22 5.57
N ARG A 164 23.94 -15.44 6.84
CA ARG A 164 23.27 -16.67 7.28
C ARG A 164 21.79 -16.72 6.85
N ALA A 165 21.20 -15.57 6.62
CA ALA A 165 19.84 -15.39 6.14
C ALA A 165 19.74 -14.07 5.38
N VAL A 166 18.85 -14.01 4.38
CA VAL A 166 18.56 -12.82 3.59
C VAL A 166 17.07 -12.48 3.78
N ALA A 167 16.77 -11.26 4.20
CA ALA A 167 15.43 -10.73 4.28
C ALA A 167 15.24 -9.64 3.21
N VAL A 168 14.20 -9.76 2.39
CA VAL A 168 13.95 -8.84 1.27
C VAL A 168 12.68 -8.04 1.49
N ASN A 169 12.74 -6.74 1.20
CA ASN A 169 11.61 -5.81 1.24
C ASN A 169 11.31 -5.25 -0.16
N VAL A 170 11.41 -6.10 -1.18
CA VAL A 170 11.01 -5.74 -2.55
C VAL A 170 9.71 -6.44 -2.91
N PRO A 171 8.97 -5.97 -3.93
CA PRO A 171 7.82 -6.71 -4.42
C PRO A 171 8.22 -8.15 -4.76
N PRO A 172 7.43 -9.17 -4.34
CA PRO A 172 7.75 -10.56 -4.63
C PRO A 172 7.89 -10.85 -6.13
N LYS A 173 7.13 -10.16 -6.96
CA LYS A 173 7.21 -10.22 -8.42
C LYS A 173 8.58 -9.76 -8.93
N LEU A 174 9.09 -8.62 -8.43
CA LEU A 174 10.42 -8.11 -8.78
C LEU A 174 11.53 -9.08 -8.32
N LEU A 175 11.42 -9.62 -7.11
CA LEU A 175 12.39 -10.55 -6.57
C LEU A 175 12.62 -11.76 -7.50
N PHE A 176 11.53 -12.42 -7.91
CA PHE A 176 11.62 -13.63 -8.74
C PHE A 176 11.79 -13.35 -10.24
N ARG A 177 11.48 -12.13 -10.71
CA ARG A 177 11.75 -11.71 -12.09
C ARG A 177 13.20 -11.31 -12.30
N ASP A 178 13.79 -10.55 -11.35
CA ASP A 178 15.02 -9.80 -11.60
C ASP A 178 16.17 -10.15 -10.65
N LEU A 179 15.90 -10.59 -9.42
CA LEU A 179 16.94 -10.72 -8.38
C LEU A 179 17.32 -12.16 -8.02
N ILE A 180 16.57 -13.14 -8.48
CA ILE A 180 16.86 -14.57 -8.28
C ILE A 180 17.17 -15.20 -9.62
N ASN A 181 18.29 -15.94 -9.67
CA ASN A 181 18.60 -16.74 -10.85
C ASN A 181 17.54 -17.87 -11.00
N PRO A 182 16.82 -17.97 -12.13
CA PRO A 182 15.81 -19.01 -12.33
C PRO A 182 16.36 -20.43 -12.19
N ALA A 183 17.66 -20.64 -12.42
CA ALA A 183 18.32 -21.96 -12.27
C ALA A 183 18.42 -22.43 -10.80
N ASP A 184 18.33 -21.50 -9.83
CA ASP A 184 18.40 -21.81 -8.40
C ASP A 184 17.01 -22.17 -7.81
N VAL A 185 15.95 -22.07 -8.60
CA VAL A 185 14.57 -22.28 -8.16
C VAL A 185 13.91 -23.40 -8.94
N ALA A 186 13.33 -24.37 -8.22
CA ALA A 186 12.72 -25.51 -8.84
C ALA A 186 11.28 -25.27 -9.30
N GLY A 187 10.88 -25.91 -10.41
CA GLY A 187 9.49 -26.04 -10.85
C GLY A 187 8.81 -24.74 -11.26
N ASP A 188 7.55 -24.58 -10.84
CA ASP A 188 6.65 -23.46 -11.18
C ASP A 188 6.78 -22.25 -10.26
N VAL A 189 7.69 -22.29 -9.29
CA VAL A 189 7.86 -21.24 -8.27
C VAL A 189 8.02 -19.84 -8.89
N PRO A 190 8.92 -19.59 -9.85
CA PRO A 190 9.05 -18.26 -10.45
C PRO A 190 7.73 -17.78 -11.08
N ALA A 191 7.04 -18.65 -11.81
CA ALA A 191 5.77 -18.31 -12.47
C ALA A 191 4.68 -17.92 -11.46
N ARG A 192 4.61 -18.58 -10.29
CA ARG A 192 3.64 -18.25 -9.25
C ARG A 192 3.84 -16.86 -8.68
N PHE A 193 5.09 -16.43 -8.46
CA PHE A 193 5.41 -15.12 -7.94
C PHE A 193 5.32 -14.03 -9.00
N THR A 194 5.79 -14.28 -10.22
CA THR A 194 5.68 -13.32 -11.32
C THR A 194 4.24 -13.16 -11.82
N GLY A 195 3.39 -14.18 -11.64
CA GLY A 195 1.97 -14.17 -11.92
C GLY A 195 1.11 -13.44 -10.88
N MET A 196 1.68 -12.97 -9.76
CA MET A 196 0.95 -12.14 -8.80
C MET A 196 0.35 -10.92 -9.50
N ARG A 197 -0.90 -10.60 -9.15
CA ARG A 197 -1.55 -9.40 -9.67
C ARG A 197 -1.00 -8.16 -9.00
N SER A 198 -0.52 -7.22 -9.82
CA SER A 198 -0.22 -5.85 -9.44
C SER A 198 -1.41 -4.99 -9.84
N GLY A 199 -1.88 -4.13 -8.98
CA GLY A 199 -3.09 -3.39 -9.28
C GLY A 199 -3.31 -2.15 -8.41
N SER A 200 -2.44 -1.88 -7.47
CA SER A 200 -2.52 -0.69 -6.64
C SER A 200 -1.88 0.50 -7.34
N VAL A 201 -2.51 0.98 -8.42
CA VAL A 201 -1.90 1.99 -9.28
C VAL A 201 -2.44 3.38 -9.01
N THR A 202 -1.53 4.29 -8.75
CA THR A 202 -1.81 5.69 -8.45
C THR A 202 -0.88 6.62 -9.21
N PHE A 203 -1.34 7.84 -9.44
CA PHE A 203 -0.53 8.96 -9.88
C PHE A 203 -0.36 9.92 -8.71
N ARG A 204 0.89 10.20 -8.34
CA ARG A 204 1.21 11.04 -7.19
C ARG A 204 1.67 12.41 -7.64
N MET A 205 1.14 13.44 -7.00
CA MET A 205 1.63 14.80 -7.17
C MET A 205 1.90 15.43 -5.82
N ASN A 206 3.02 16.13 -5.72
CA ASN A 206 3.25 17.10 -4.65
C ASN A 206 3.30 18.48 -5.29
N VAL A 207 2.52 19.42 -4.76
CA VAL A 207 2.44 20.78 -5.27
C VAL A 207 2.78 21.79 -4.19
N ALA A 208 3.65 22.73 -4.52
CA ALA A 208 3.92 23.88 -3.68
C ALA A 208 2.91 24.98 -4.02
N LEU A 209 2.30 25.57 -3.00
CA LEU A 209 1.21 26.53 -3.11
C LEU A 209 1.61 27.86 -2.45
N SER A 210 1.27 28.96 -3.09
CA SER A 210 1.46 30.33 -2.53
C SER A 210 0.37 30.69 -1.51
N GLU A 211 -0.75 29.98 -1.50
CA GLU A 211 -1.89 30.16 -0.56
C GLU A 211 -2.68 28.87 -0.44
N LEU A 212 -3.57 28.78 0.56
CA LEU A 212 -4.48 27.64 0.72
C LEU A 212 -5.57 27.61 -0.36
N PRO A 213 -6.01 26.43 -0.79
CA PRO A 213 -7.14 26.29 -1.71
C PRO A 213 -8.43 26.85 -1.10
N ASP A 214 -9.13 27.71 -1.83
CA ASP A 214 -10.42 28.28 -1.47
C ASP A 214 -11.55 27.43 -2.05
N PHE A 215 -12.02 26.46 -1.27
CA PHE A 215 -13.07 25.55 -1.73
C PHE A 215 -14.44 26.20 -1.74
N THR A 216 -15.15 26.13 -2.87
CA THR A 216 -16.48 26.71 -3.05
C THR A 216 -17.51 26.20 -2.05
N GLY A 217 -17.37 24.96 -1.59
CA GLY A 217 -18.22 24.35 -0.57
C GLY A 217 -17.98 24.87 0.85
N ARG A 218 -16.81 25.46 1.10
CA ARG A 218 -16.42 26.05 2.39
C ARG A 218 -15.40 27.16 2.16
N PRO A 219 -15.86 28.34 1.74
CA PRO A 219 -14.98 29.42 1.29
C PRO A 219 -14.07 30.00 2.36
N GLY A 220 -12.88 30.43 1.95
CA GLY A 220 -11.88 31.14 2.74
C GLY A 220 -10.47 30.60 2.54
N THR A 221 -9.51 31.50 2.33
CA THR A 221 -8.09 31.18 2.12
C THR A 221 -7.27 31.12 3.40
N HIS A 222 -7.84 31.45 4.56
CA HIS A 222 -7.20 31.23 5.86
C HIS A 222 -7.39 29.78 6.32
N ALA A 223 -6.51 29.27 7.17
CA ALA A 223 -6.56 27.90 7.66
C ALA A 223 -7.89 27.60 8.37
N GLN A 224 -8.54 26.52 7.94
CA GLN A 224 -9.80 26.00 8.49
C GLN A 224 -9.63 24.48 8.72
N ASP A 225 -10.55 23.88 9.48
CA ASP A 225 -10.48 22.46 9.87
C ASP A 225 -10.32 21.51 8.67
N HIS A 226 -10.99 21.79 7.55
CA HIS A 226 -10.91 20.94 6.35
C HIS A 226 -9.55 20.98 5.68
N HIS A 227 -8.74 22.03 5.85
CA HIS A 227 -7.39 22.07 5.32
C HIS A 227 -6.42 21.15 6.10
N GLY A 228 -6.73 20.83 7.36
CA GLY A 228 -5.99 19.86 8.17
C GLY A 228 -6.47 18.42 8.03
N ALA A 229 -7.51 18.18 7.22
CA ALA A 229 -8.09 16.86 7.00
C ALA A 229 -7.77 16.31 5.61
N GLY A 230 -8.15 15.05 5.36
CA GLY A 230 -8.17 14.50 3.99
C GLY A 230 -9.31 15.09 3.19
N ILE A 231 -9.00 15.69 2.05
CA ILE A 231 -9.99 16.28 1.12
C ILE A 231 -10.13 15.33 -0.06
N ILE A 232 -11.34 14.79 -0.25
CA ILE A 232 -11.62 13.81 -1.29
C ILE A 232 -12.48 14.46 -2.39
N ILE A 233 -12.02 14.42 -3.63
CA ILE A 233 -12.82 14.73 -4.83
C ILE A 233 -13.29 13.40 -5.39
N GLY A 234 -14.57 13.08 -5.14
CA GLY A 234 -15.24 11.85 -5.52
C GLY A 234 -16.70 11.91 -5.06
N PRO A 235 -17.56 12.74 -5.71
CA PRO A 235 -18.85 13.17 -5.17
C PRO A 235 -19.97 12.12 -5.22
N GLY A 236 -19.68 10.86 -5.55
CA GLY A 236 -20.67 9.78 -5.57
C GLY A 236 -20.06 8.44 -5.93
N LEU A 237 -20.77 7.34 -5.65
CA LEU A 237 -20.32 5.99 -6.01
C LEU A 237 -20.17 5.82 -7.51
N ASP A 238 -21.09 6.37 -8.31
CA ASP A 238 -21.00 6.33 -9.77
C ASP A 238 -19.78 7.10 -10.32
N TYR A 239 -19.36 8.15 -9.62
CA TYR A 239 -18.12 8.86 -9.97
C TYR A 239 -16.91 7.97 -9.76
N LEU A 240 -16.82 7.28 -8.62
CA LEU A 240 -15.73 6.35 -8.32
C LEU A 240 -15.69 5.19 -9.31
N GLU A 241 -16.87 4.65 -9.67
CA GLU A 241 -17.01 3.59 -10.68
C GLU A 241 -16.52 4.04 -12.05
N ARG A 242 -17.01 5.19 -12.54
CA ARG A 242 -16.60 5.73 -13.84
C ARG A 242 -15.09 6.00 -13.89
N ALA A 243 -14.51 6.53 -12.82
CA ALA A 243 -13.08 6.76 -12.77
C ALA A 243 -12.28 5.46 -12.99
N TYR A 244 -12.73 4.35 -12.41
CA TYR A 244 -12.13 3.04 -12.62
C TYR A 244 -12.31 2.53 -14.05
N LEU A 245 -13.53 2.60 -14.60
CA LEU A 245 -13.84 2.13 -15.96
C LEU A 245 -13.08 2.93 -17.02
N ASP A 246 -13.02 4.24 -16.87
CA ASP A 246 -12.24 5.13 -17.74
C ASP A 246 -10.76 4.77 -17.73
N ALA A 247 -10.18 4.61 -16.53
CA ALA A 247 -8.77 4.25 -16.40
C ALA A 247 -8.45 2.93 -17.11
N ARG A 248 -9.35 1.95 -17.05
CA ARG A 248 -9.19 0.66 -17.74
C ARG A 248 -9.28 0.79 -19.27
N SER A 249 -10.11 1.69 -19.77
CA SER A 249 -10.37 1.82 -21.21
C SER A 249 -9.44 2.83 -21.90
N THR A 250 -9.15 3.95 -21.22
CA THR A 250 -8.42 5.08 -21.82
C THR A 250 -7.11 5.42 -21.10
N GLY A 251 -6.80 4.74 -19.97
CA GLY A 251 -5.57 4.93 -19.20
C GLY A 251 -5.72 5.84 -17.99
N TRP A 252 -6.67 6.79 -18.00
CA TRP A 252 -7.07 7.61 -16.85
C TRP A 252 -8.48 8.17 -17.03
N SER A 253 -9.10 8.61 -15.95
CA SER A 253 -10.45 9.18 -15.99
C SER A 253 -10.48 10.62 -16.47
N ALA A 254 -11.55 10.98 -17.17
CA ALA A 254 -11.93 12.37 -17.43
C ALA A 254 -12.32 13.11 -16.12
N GLU A 255 -12.72 12.36 -15.10
CA GLU A 255 -13.04 12.84 -13.76
C GLU A 255 -12.30 12.00 -12.72
N PRO A 256 -10.98 12.28 -12.50
CA PRO A 256 -10.15 11.48 -11.60
C PRO A 256 -10.57 11.62 -10.14
N VAL A 257 -10.50 10.52 -9.41
CA VAL A 257 -10.65 10.51 -7.95
C VAL A 257 -9.36 11.04 -7.33
N ILE A 258 -9.46 12.07 -6.50
CA ILE A 258 -8.31 12.74 -5.92
C ILE A 258 -8.48 12.84 -4.40
N GLU A 259 -7.50 12.34 -3.65
CA GLU A 259 -7.32 12.70 -2.25
C GLU A 259 -6.23 13.77 -2.17
N MET A 260 -6.50 14.84 -1.45
CA MET A 260 -5.56 15.92 -1.18
C MET A 260 -5.32 16.02 0.33
N LEU A 261 -4.06 16.01 0.72
CA LEU A 261 -3.59 16.35 2.06
C LEU A 261 -2.73 17.62 1.98
N ILE A 262 -2.88 18.52 2.93
CA ILE A 262 -2.07 19.74 3.03
C ILE A 262 -1.25 19.69 4.33
N PRO A 263 -0.22 18.85 4.42
CA PRO A 263 0.48 18.56 5.66
C PRO A 263 1.15 19.78 6.30
N SER A 264 1.46 20.81 5.51
CA SER A 264 1.99 22.08 6.03
C SER A 264 1.00 22.89 6.89
N THR A 265 -0.27 22.49 6.97
CA THR A 265 -1.24 23.04 7.92
C THR A 265 -1.10 22.43 9.32
N LEU A 266 -0.41 21.29 9.43
CA LEU A 266 -0.16 20.54 10.67
C LEU A 266 1.32 20.59 11.11
N ASP A 267 2.21 20.89 10.15
CA ASP A 267 3.67 20.87 10.33
C ASP A 267 4.31 22.02 9.54
N ASP A 268 4.68 23.07 10.23
CA ASP A 268 5.26 24.29 9.66
C ASP A 268 6.68 24.12 9.13
N SER A 269 7.34 23.00 9.44
CA SER A 269 8.66 22.67 8.89
C SER A 269 8.64 22.29 7.40
N LEU A 270 7.46 22.02 6.81
CA LEU A 270 7.32 21.50 5.45
C LEU A 270 7.21 22.58 4.37
N ALA A 271 6.97 23.84 4.74
CA ALA A 271 6.87 24.96 3.81
C ALA A 271 7.32 26.26 4.45
N PRO A 272 7.80 27.25 3.66
CA PRO A 272 8.05 28.61 4.17
C PRO A 272 6.77 29.25 4.71
N ALA A 273 6.92 30.21 5.62
CA ALA A 273 5.77 30.94 6.20
C ALA A 273 4.88 31.54 5.10
N GLY A 274 3.59 31.32 5.20
CA GLY A 274 2.59 31.77 4.23
C GLY A 274 2.50 30.97 2.94
N GLN A 275 3.33 29.94 2.78
CA GLN A 275 3.25 28.97 1.69
C GLN A 275 2.82 27.59 2.20
N HIS A 276 2.38 26.72 1.28
CA HIS A 276 1.86 25.42 1.62
C HIS A 276 2.37 24.34 0.66
N VAL A 277 2.29 23.09 1.13
CA VAL A 277 2.52 21.91 0.31
C VAL A 277 1.26 21.07 0.34
N ALA A 278 0.74 20.72 -0.83
CA ALA A 278 -0.32 19.73 -0.96
C ALA A 278 0.21 18.45 -1.61
N SER A 279 -0.18 17.30 -1.06
CA SER A 279 0.09 15.97 -1.60
C SER A 279 -1.19 15.42 -2.18
N LEU A 280 -1.19 15.14 -3.48
CA LEU A 280 -2.35 14.58 -4.18
C LEU A 280 -2.10 13.12 -4.50
N PHE A 281 -3.03 12.28 -4.04
CA PHE A 281 -3.12 10.88 -4.36
C PHE A 281 -4.25 10.71 -5.37
N VAL A 282 -3.89 10.42 -6.63
CA VAL A 282 -4.87 10.39 -7.73
C VAL A 282 -5.13 8.96 -8.15
N GLN A 283 -6.36 8.53 -8.09
CA GLN A 283 -6.87 7.24 -8.55
C GLN A 283 -7.94 7.49 -9.61
N HIS A 284 -8.17 6.63 -10.52
CA HIS A 284 -7.46 5.44 -10.95
C HIS A 284 -6.63 5.80 -12.17
N VAL A 285 -5.45 5.18 -12.31
CA VAL A 285 -4.65 5.29 -13.53
C VAL A 285 -4.16 3.92 -13.95
N ALA A 286 -4.09 3.65 -15.24
CA ALA A 286 -3.54 2.40 -15.74
C ALA A 286 -2.02 2.37 -15.56
N PRO A 287 -1.44 1.22 -15.16
CA PRO A 287 0.02 1.06 -15.08
C PRO A 287 0.67 1.25 -16.46
N HIS A 288 0.02 0.77 -17.50
CA HIS A 288 0.41 0.93 -18.89
C HIS A 288 -0.71 1.65 -19.65
N LEU A 289 -0.37 2.73 -20.31
CA LEU A 289 -1.36 3.47 -21.10
C LEU A 289 -1.72 2.69 -22.39
N PRO A 290 -2.97 2.78 -22.83
CA PRO A 290 -3.42 2.07 -24.03
C PRO A 290 -2.88 2.71 -25.32
N ALA A 291 -2.93 1.96 -26.40
CA ALA A 291 -2.47 2.33 -27.75
C ALA A 291 -0.97 2.67 -27.78
N ASP A 292 -0.62 3.74 -28.44
CA ASP A 292 0.75 4.25 -28.62
C ASP A 292 1.21 5.22 -27.51
N ARG A 293 0.39 5.35 -26.47
CA ARG A 293 0.67 6.24 -25.32
C ARG A 293 1.56 5.57 -24.29
N SER A 294 2.38 6.33 -23.59
CA SER A 294 3.29 5.81 -22.58
C SER A 294 3.58 6.83 -21.48
N TRP A 295 3.68 6.36 -20.23
CA TRP A 295 4.17 7.16 -19.11
C TRP A 295 5.64 7.59 -19.24
N ALA A 296 6.41 6.96 -20.14
CA ALA A 296 7.76 7.45 -20.49
C ALA A 296 7.72 8.78 -21.27
N ASN A 297 6.59 9.09 -21.90
CA ASN A 297 6.41 10.37 -22.58
C ASN A 297 6.11 11.47 -21.56
N ALA A 298 7.04 12.41 -21.40
CA ALA A 298 6.89 13.54 -20.48
C ALA A 298 5.64 14.37 -20.76
N HIS A 299 5.24 14.52 -22.05
CA HIS A 299 4.03 15.26 -22.41
C HIS A 299 2.76 14.57 -21.87
N GLU A 300 2.66 13.25 -21.94
CA GLU A 300 1.54 12.50 -21.37
C GLU A 300 1.44 12.71 -19.84
N LYS A 301 2.56 12.65 -19.14
CA LYS A 301 2.60 12.91 -17.69
C LYS A 301 2.15 14.34 -17.35
N GLN A 302 2.63 15.32 -18.07
CA GLN A 302 2.26 16.73 -17.82
C GLN A 302 0.80 16.99 -18.17
N ARG A 303 0.31 16.43 -19.28
CA ARG A 303 -1.10 16.53 -19.69
C ARG A 303 -2.04 16.01 -18.61
N PHE A 304 -1.72 14.87 -18.00
CA PHE A 304 -2.54 14.33 -16.91
C PHE A 304 -2.37 15.16 -15.63
N ALA A 305 -1.17 15.64 -15.32
CA ALA A 305 -0.95 16.52 -14.17
C ALA A 305 -1.73 17.85 -14.31
N ASP A 306 -1.78 18.44 -15.49
CA ASP A 306 -2.59 19.63 -15.78
C ASP A 306 -4.09 19.33 -15.60
N HIS A 307 -4.54 18.17 -16.09
CA HIS A 307 -5.91 17.72 -15.93
C HIS A 307 -6.30 17.53 -14.45
N VAL A 308 -5.41 17.01 -13.62
CA VAL A 308 -5.62 16.90 -12.16
C VAL A 308 -5.76 18.29 -11.52
N ILE A 309 -4.86 19.23 -11.88
CA ILE A 309 -4.94 20.61 -11.37
C ILE A 309 -6.25 21.28 -11.82
N ASP A 310 -6.65 21.11 -13.06
CA ASP A 310 -7.91 21.66 -13.59
C ASP A 310 -9.13 21.02 -12.88
N THR A 311 -9.06 19.75 -12.54
CA THR A 311 -10.11 19.07 -11.74
C THR A 311 -10.22 19.67 -10.35
N VAL A 312 -9.12 19.87 -9.64
CA VAL A 312 -9.15 20.51 -8.31
C VAL A 312 -9.67 21.94 -8.41
N THR A 313 -9.28 22.67 -9.47
CA THR A 313 -9.66 24.07 -9.69
C THR A 313 -11.18 24.24 -9.87
N ARG A 314 -11.89 23.22 -10.34
CA ARG A 314 -13.37 23.24 -10.38
C ARG A 314 -14.01 23.35 -8.99
N TYR A 315 -13.33 22.85 -7.96
CA TYR A 315 -13.80 22.87 -6.56
C TYR A 315 -13.14 23.99 -5.74
N ALA A 316 -11.92 24.41 -6.12
CA ALA A 316 -11.16 25.47 -5.48
C ALA A 316 -10.62 26.41 -6.56
N PRO A 317 -11.36 27.47 -6.98
CA PRO A 317 -11.04 28.28 -8.16
C PRO A 317 -9.66 28.96 -8.14
N ASN A 318 -9.10 29.24 -6.98
CA ASN A 318 -7.76 29.81 -6.83
C ASN A 318 -6.63 28.76 -6.97
N PHE A 319 -6.92 27.46 -6.96
CA PHE A 319 -5.91 26.41 -6.84
C PHE A 319 -4.86 26.47 -7.95
N LYS A 320 -5.27 26.54 -9.21
CA LYS A 320 -4.33 26.57 -10.34
C LYS A 320 -3.38 27.78 -10.29
N ALA A 321 -3.90 28.94 -9.88
CA ALA A 321 -3.11 30.16 -9.76
C ALA A 321 -2.14 30.13 -8.56
N SER A 322 -2.47 29.38 -7.53
CA SER A 322 -1.64 29.24 -6.32
C SER A 322 -0.46 28.27 -6.50
N VAL A 323 -0.46 27.42 -7.54
CA VAL A 323 0.62 26.45 -7.77
C VAL A 323 1.90 27.16 -8.23
N VAL A 324 2.93 27.14 -7.39
CA VAL A 324 4.26 27.72 -7.67
C VAL A 324 5.29 26.67 -8.09
N GLY A 325 5.00 25.39 -7.86
CA GLY A 325 5.85 24.27 -8.27
C GLY A 325 5.15 22.94 -8.11
N ARG A 326 5.58 21.93 -8.86
CA ARG A 326 5.02 20.57 -8.75
C ARG A 326 6.04 19.49 -9.02
N GLN A 327 5.91 18.37 -8.32
CA GLN A 327 6.55 17.10 -8.59
C GLN A 327 5.46 16.09 -9.01
N VAL A 328 5.76 15.31 -10.04
CA VAL A 328 4.82 14.34 -10.61
C VAL A 328 5.49 12.97 -10.64
N LEU A 329 4.79 11.95 -10.16
CA LEU A 329 5.21 10.56 -10.20
C LEU A 329 4.11 9.72 -10.85
N SER A 330 4.34 9.28 -12.08
CA SER A 330 3.51 8.29 -12.78
C SER A 330 3.75 6.88 -12.25
N PRO A 331 2.91 5.88 -12.59
CA PRO A 331 3.18 4.48 -12.28
C PRO A 331 4.57 4.02 -12.70
N LEU A 332 5.04 4.43 -13.88
CA LEU A 332 6.39 4.13 -14.37
C LEU A 332 7.49 4.78 -13.51
N ASP A 333 7.28 6.02 -13.07
CA ASP A 333 8.24 6.67 -12.17
C ASP A 333 8.31 5.96 -10.82
N LEU A 334 7.18 5.45 -10.31
CA LEU A 334 7.13 4.66 -9.09
C LEU A 334 7.90 3.33 -9.25
N GLU A 335 7.75 2.65 -10.39
CA GLU A 335 8.52 1.45 -10.69
C GLU A 335 10.02 1.74 -10.81
N GLN A 336 10.40 2.74 -11.60
CA GLN A 336 11.81 3.06 -11.85
C GLN A 336 12.55 3.58 -10.62
N ARG A 337 11.89 4.35 -9.76
CA ARG A 337 12.53 4.96 -8.59
C ARG A 337 12.54 4.06 -7.36
N PHE A 338 11.49 3.26 -7.19
CA PHE A 338 11.25 2.52 -5.95
C PHE A 338 11.15 1.00 -6.17
N GLY A 339 11.23 0.52 -7.41
CA GLY A 339 11.06 -0.89 -7.74
C GLY A 339 9.62 -1.39 -7.55
N LEU A 340 8.64 -0.49 -7.53
CA LEU A 340 7.22 -0.83 -7.40
C LEU A 340 6.67 -1.31 -8.74
N VAL A 341 6.71 -2.61 -8.96
CA VAL A 341 6.29 -3.21 -10.23
C VAL A 341 4.89 -2.74 -10.62
N ASP A 342 4.73 -2.27 -11.85
CA ASP A 342 3.50 -1.67 -12.37
C ASP A 342 3.01 -0.44 -11.56
N GLY A 343 3.87 0.20 -10.75
CA GLY A 343 3.51 1.28 -9.84
C GLY A 343 2.71 0.84 -8.61
N ASP A 344 2.67 -0.46 -8.30
CA ASP A 344 1.88 -1.04 -7.22
C ASP A 344 2.48 -0.72 -5.84
N ILE A 345 1.82 0.19 -5.11
CA ILE A 345 2.25 0.63 -3.78
C ILE A 345 2.03 -0.42 -2.67
N PHE A 346 1.29 -1.50 -2.94
CA PHE A 346 1.06 -2.60 -1.99
C PHE A 346 1.97 -3.80 -2.20
N HIS A 347 2.86 -3.78 -3.20
CA HIS A 347 3.70 -4.93 -3.58
C HIS A 347 2.88 -6.18 -3.98
N GLY A 348 1.73 -5.97 -4.58
CA GLY A 348 0.73 -6.94 -4.98
C GLY A 348 -0.66 -6.54 -4.47
N GLN A 349 -1.64 -6.60 -5.36
CA GLN A 349 -3.02 -6.18 -5.11
C GLN A 349 -3.59 -6.82 -3.83
N LEU A 350 -4.35 -6.06 -3.05
CA LEU A 350 -5.13 -6.56 -1.91
C LEU A 350 -6.43 -7.20 -2.42
N GLY A 351 -6.33 -8.39 -2.98
CA GLY A 351 -7.46 -9.21 -3.40
C GLY A 351 -7.63 -10.41 -2.46
N LEU A 352 -8.81 -11.00 -2.43
CA LEU A 352 -9.11 -12.18 -1.58
C LEU A 352 -8.15 -13.35 -1.81
N ASP A 353 -7.59 -13.45 -3.00
CA ASP A 353 -6.60 -14.44 -3.42
C ASP A 353 -5.15 -14.06 -3.11
N GLN A 354 -4.91 -12.83 -2.61
CA GLN A 354 -3.59 -12.30 -2.29
C GLN A 354 -3.54 -11.64 -0.90
N MET A 355 -4.25 -12.18 0.09
CA MET A 355 -4.22 -11.70 1.46
C MET A 355 -4.12 -12.85 2.46
N PHE A 356 -3.68 -12.56 3.67
CA PHE A 356 -3.53 -13.48 4.79
C PHE A 356 -2.73 -14.74 4.40
N SER A 357 -3.35 -15.93 4.42
CA SER A 357 -2.69 -17.21 4.08
C SER A 357 -2.31 -17.37 2.61
N THR A 358 -2.79 -16.49 1.73
CA THR A 358 -2.47 -16.49 0.30
C THR A 358 -1.45 -15.41 -0.08
N ARG A 359 -1.00 -14.58 0.86
CA ARG A 359 -0.05 -13.50 0.60
C ARG A 359 1.38 -13.88 1.00
N PRO A 360 2.41 -13.79 0.14
CA PRO A 360 2.37 -13.36 -1.29
C PRO A 360 1.73 -14.37 -2.21
N VAL A 361 2.00 -15.65 -2.02
CA VAL A 361 1.40 -16.79 -2.73
C VAL A 361 1.14 -17.93 -1.75
N LEU A 362 0.20 -18.78 -2.10
CA LEU A 362 -0.14 -19.95 -1.29
C LEU A 362 1.11 -20.82 -1.04
N GLY A 363 1.37 -21.13 0.22
CA GLY A 363 2.55 -21.88 0.65
C GLY A 363 3.72 -21.01 1.13
N SER A 364 3.65 -19.67 1.02
CA SER A 364 4.69 -18.73 1.48
C SER A 364 4.17 -17.65 2.44
N ALA A 365 3.03 -17.87 3.08
CA ALA A 365 2.41 -16.89 3.97
C ALA A 365 3.15 -16.68 5.30
N ASN A 366 4.09 -17.56 5.64
CA ASN A 366 4.84 -17.55 6.91
C ASN A 366 6.18 -16.81 6.80
N TYR A 367 6.29 -15.86 5.90
CA TYR A 367 7.49 -15.03 5.62
C TYR A 367 8.67 -15.78 4.99
N ARG A 368 8.66 -17.12 4.98
CA ARG A 368 9.69 -17.95 4.30
C ARG A 368 9.37 -18.06 2.83
N LEU A 369 10.35 -17.75 2.00
CA LEU A 369 10.26 -17.96 0.57
C LEU A 369 10.72 -19.39 0.20
N PRO A 370 10.46 -19.84 -1.01
CA PRO A 370 10.81 -21.22 -1.42
C PRO A 370 12.30 -21.58 -1.39
N LEU A 371 13.19 -20.58 -1.34
CA LEU A 371 14.61 -20.77 -1.11
C LEU A 371 14.92 -20.78 0.39
N GLN A 372 15.71 -21.73 0.86
CA GLN A 372 16.13 -21.77 2.26
C GLN A 372 16.85 -20.49 2.67
N ALA A 373 16.65 -20.05 3.91
CA ALA A 373 17.25 -18.83 4.47
C ALA A 373 16.91 -17.53 3.72
N LEU A 374 15.88 -17.53 2.87
CA LEU A 374 15.34 -16.35 2.20
C LEU A 374 13.96 -16.02 2.78
N TYR A 375 13.79 -14.76 3.17
CA TYR A 375 12.57 -14.28 3.85
C TYR A 375 12.03 -13.01 3.20
N LEU A 376 10.70 -12.84 3.22
CA LEU A 376 10.02 -11.63 2.79
C LEU A 376 9.59 -10.81 4.02
N CYS A 377 10.02 -9.54 4.10
CA CYS A 377 9.75 -8.66 5.24
C CYS A 377 9.04 -7.36 4.89
N GLY A 378 8.59 -7.20 3.66
CA GLY A 378 7.91 -6.00 3.16
C GLY A 378 6.40 -6.16 2.98
N SER A 379 5.77 -5.16 2.36
CA SER A 379 4.33 -5.08 2.09
C SER A 379 3.80 -6.24 1.24
N GLY A 380 4.67 -6.94 0.50
CA GLY A 380 4.31 -8.18 -0.21
C GLY A 380 3.95 -9.35 0.71
N ALA A 381 4.29 -9.31 2.02
CA ALA A 381 3.90 -10.29 3.02
C ALA A 381 2.71 -9.81 3.85
N HIS A 382 2.10 -10.71 4.63
CA HIS A 382 1.07 -10.35 5.61
C HIS A 382 1.61 -9.34 6.65
N PRO A 383 0.83 -8.35 7.09
CA PRO A 383 -0.56 -8.03 6.74
C PRO A 383 -0.73 -7.21 5.45
N GLY A 384 0.34 -6.87 4.76
CA GLY A 384 0.35 -5.96 3.62
C GLY A 384 0.94 -4.59 3.99
N GLY A 385 0.66 -3.58 3.16
CA GLY A 385 1.02 -2.19 3.41
C GLY A 385 0.25 -1.56 4.58
N GLY A 386 0.62 -0.34 4.99
CA GLY A 386 -0.08 0.39 6.05
C GLY A 386 0.86 1.13 7.01
N VAL A 387 2.15 1.24 6.67
CA VAL A 387 3.17 1.98 7.47
C VAL A 387 3.28 1.48 8.93
N THR A 388 3.03 0.19 9.15
CA THR A 388 2.97 -0.42 10.48
C THR A 388 4.30 -1.02 10.94
N GLY A 389 5.20 -1.35 10.00
CA GLY A 389 6.39 -2.17 10.28
C GLY A 389 6.07 -3.65 10.60
N ALA A 390 4.79 -4.05 10.62
CA ALA A 390 4.35 -5.37 11.01
C ALA A 390 4.95 -6.51 10.17
N PRO A 391 5.06 -6.44 8.83
CA PRO A 391 5.70 -7.48 8.05
C PRO A 391 7.16 -7.71 8.46
N GLY A 392 7.91 -6.62 8.73
CA GLY A 392 9.29 -6.68 9.19
C GLY A 392 9.42 -7.31 10.58
N HIS A 393 8.56 -6.90 11.52
CA HIS A 393 8.50 -7.50 12.86
C HIS A 393 8.23 -9.00 12.82
N ASN A 394 7.22 -9.41 12.07
CA ASN A 394 6.84 -10.81 11.96
C ASN A 394 7.94 -11.65 11.28
N ALA A 395 8.52 -11.15 10.19
CA ALA A 395 9.64 -11.80 9.51
C ALA A 395 10.85 -11.97 10.43
N ALA A 396 11.21 -10.92 11.19
CA ALA A 396 12.31 -10.99 12.16
C ALA A 396 12.08 -12.10 13.21
N ARG A 397 10.85 -12.25 13.72
CA ARG A 397 10.51 -13.35 14.64
C ARG A 397 10.74 -14.73 14.02
N GLU A 398 10.32 -14.90 12.76
CA GLU A 398 10.51 -16.19 12.06
C GLU A 398 11.98 -16.47 11.76
N ILE A 399 12.74 -15.45 11.34
CA ILE A 399 14.20 -15.56 11.12
C ILE A 399 14.90 -15.95 12.42
N LEU A 400 14.62 -15.26 13.52
CA LEU A 400 15.25 -15.55 14.82
C LEU A 400 14.92 -16.96 15.32
N ARG A 401 13.69 -17.45 15.07
CA ARG A 401 13.29 -18.81 15.39
C ARG A 401 14.14 -19.81 14.62
N ASP A 402 14.25 -19.65 13.31
CA ASP A 402 15.01 -20.56 12.45
C ASP A 402 16.52 -20.53 12.75
N LEU A 403 17.09 -19.37 13.03
CA LEU A 403 18.49 -19.25 13.41
C LEU A 403 18.84 -19.84 14.78
N LYS A 404 17.86 -19.96 15.70
CA LYS A 404 18.05 -20.66 16.98
C LYS A 404 18.07 -22.17 16.82
N TRP A 405 17.29 -22.71 15.88
CA TRP A 405 17.21 -24.16 15.64
C TRP A 405 18.35 -24.69 14.77
N SER A 406 19.09 -23.79 14.10
CA SER A 406 20.26 -24.13 13.25
C SER A 406 21.59 -24.07 14.02
N ARG A 407 21.56 -23.88 15.34
CA ARG A 407 22.70 -24.01 16.26
C ARG A 407 22.65 -25.39 16.93
#